data_f9c0830c267423f07e1375b95522fda7
#
_entry.id   f9c0830c267423f07e1375b95522fda7
#
_cell.length_a   1.000
_cell.length_b   1.000
_cell.length_c   1.000
_cell.angle_alpha   90.00
_cell.angle_beta   90.00
_cell.angle_gamma   90.00
#
_symmetry.space_group_name_H-M   'P 1'
#
loop_
_entity.id
_entity.type
_entity.pdbx_description
1 polymer ?
#
loop_
_entity_poly.entity_id
_entity_poly.type
_entity_poly.pdbx_seq_one_letter_code
_entity_poly.pdbx_strand_id
1 'polypeptide(L)'
;MKKKMIYLLLVLFTFLSCSNKDYFDEGYVDLTPGYTIEEEDTYKVYTLNHPCLIHTDTDFQYIVGKIKANAQPWTDAWEYLKTIKHTQLNDDWINNAPEILIRNSSGGNFGAARDPGLAAYYLALRWRISQGLDEKDAYKYADKAVKILDNWSTVCKAIQVENTNDHYALVTGFDGHRFAQAAEIMRGYQPWVTTGGFAKFQTWLKNVVAGPATYFISQKTDPYWSWGGWEIPNVAIMLAIGIVCDDQDMINEAVNYYKHGPSSGCIQHLVVALHKDPAGLGEGYCLGQADESGRDQDHAGLSMATLAPMCQAAYNIGEDLYGIKANDSFTTEDGRVYNRYPKYAEYGDANLTLAFFEYYAKFNCEPTEAIDMPFTYWETRHGQQNEISYQGRGHFYAGYEMIYSHYKHVKGMNAPYSKKFAEKYRPATSIHPFEYDDDFPGIGTLMFYKGE
;
A
#
# COMPACT_ATOMS: atom_id res chain seq x y z
N MET A 1 -32.49 36.49 -10.67
CA MET A 1 -31.10 36.44 -11.13
C MET A 1 -30.27 37.45 -10.34
N LYS A 2 -29.55 37.00 -9.31
CA LYS A 2 -28.59 37.84 -8.57
C LYS A 2 -27.30 37.06 -8.47
N LYS A 3 -26.28 37.47 -9.26
CA LYS A 3 -24.90 36.96 -9.16
C LYS A 3 -24.34 37.44 -7.84
N LYS A 4 -23.92 36.51 -6.98
CA LYS A 4 -23.09 36.81 -5.81
C LYS A 4 -21.62 36.76 -6.27
N MET A 5 -21.00 37.92 -6.28
CA MET A 5 -19.58 38.11 -6.49
C MET A 5 -18.88 37.84 -5.15
N ILE A 6 -18.08 36.79 -5.08
CA ILE A 6 -17.25 36.50 -3.92
C ILE A 6 -15.88 37.13 -4.19
N TYR A 7 -15.51 38.11 -3.37
CA TYR A 7 -14.17 38.71 -3.38
C TYR A 7 -13.20 37.77 -2.66
N LEU A 8 -12.25 37.25 -3.41
CA LEU A 8 -11.10 36.52 -2.86
C LEU A 8 -10.05 37.55 -2.44
N LEU A 9 -9.79 37.66 -1.13
CA LEU A 9 -8.70 38.44 -0.58
C LEU A 9 -7.39 37.68 -0.78
N LEU A 10 -6.58 38.12 -1.75
CA LEU A 10 -5.17 37.67 -1.88
C LEU A 10 -4.36 38.33 -0.77
N VAL A 11 -3.94 37.56 0.22
CA VAL A 11 -2.88 37.94 1.16
C VAL A 11 -1.55 37.50 0.58
N LEU A 12 -0.81 38.45 -0.01
CA LEU A 12 0.58 38.22 -0.39
C LEU A 12 1.44 38.15 0.88
N PHE A 13 1.86 36.96 1.26
CA PHE A 13 2.99 36.78 2.16
C PHE A 13 4.25 36.64 1.30
N THR A 14 5.05 37.70 1.23
CA THR A 14 6.41 37.60 0.73
C THR A 14 7.28 36.96 1.80
N PHE A 15 7.50 35.67 1.69
CA PHE A 15 8.60 35.03 2.40
C PHE A 15 9.89 35.28 1.61
N LEU A 16 10.80 36.04 2.21
CA LEU A 16 12.20 36.05 1.82
C LEU A 16 12.80 34.69 2.21
N SER A 17 12.73 33.73 1.31
CA SER A 17 13.49 32.51 1.38
C SER A 17 14.92 32.81 0.91
N CYS A 18 15.88 32.71 1.81
CA CYS A 18 17.27 32.53 1.43
C CYS A 18 17.39 31.15 0.77
N SER A 19 17.27 31.11 -0.55
CA SER A 19 17.52 29.91 -1.31
C SER A 19 19.03 29.67 -1.38
N ASN A 20 19.51 28.63 -0.74
CA ASN A 20 20.76 28.00 -1.13
C ASN A 20 20.55 27.35 -2.51
N LYS A 21 20.86 28.11 -3.56
CA LYS A 21 20.68 27.73 -4.96
C LYS A 21 21.76 26.78 -5.51
N ASP A 22 22.67 26.31 -4.69
CA ASP A 22 23.91 25.70 -5.19
C ASP A 22 23.97 24.17 -5.12
N TYR A 23 22.84 23.46 -4.91
CA TYR A 23 22.85 21.99 -4.75
C TYR A 23 22.08 21.19 -5.81
N PHE A 24 21.54 21.82 -6.85
CA PHE A 24 20.89 21.08 -7.93
C PHE A 24 21.75 21.18 -9.20
N ASP A 25 22.41 20.07 -9.49
CA ASP A 25 23.18 19.89 -10.72
C ASP A 25 22.27 19.98 -11.96
N GLU A 26 22.85 20.37 -13.09
CA GLU A 26 22.18 20.69 -14.36
C GLU A 26 21.26 19.55 -14.82
N GLY A 27 19.95 19.71 -14.66
CA GLY A 27 18.92 18.75 -15.12
C GLY A 27 17.66 18.70 -14.28
N TYR A 28 17.65 19.28 -13.09
CA TYR A 28 16.43 19.39 -12.28
C TYR A 28 15.60 20.56 -12.82
N VAL A 29 14.55 20.24 -13.56
CA VAL A 29 13.51 21.23 -13.88
C VAL A 29 12.67 21.38 -12.62
N ASP A 30 12.73 22.56 -11.98
CA ASP A 30 11.84 22.94 -10.88
C ASP A 30 10.40 22.93 -11.39
N LEU A 31 9.67 21.86 -11.05
CA LEU A 31 8.26 21.67 -11.44
C LEU A 31 7.30 22.36 -10.44
N THR A 32 7.83 23.09 -9.46
CA THR A 32 7.04 23.64 -8.36
C THR A 32 6.24 24.91 -8.68
N PRO A 33 6.54 25.80 -9.62
CA PRO A 33 5.64 26.92 -9.87
C PRO A 33 4.66 26.63 -11.01
N GLY A 34 3.44 26.30 -10.69
CA GLY A 34 2.33 26.32 -11.61
C GLY A 34 1.64 24.99 -11.90
N TYR A 35 1.94 23.96 -11.16
CA TYR A 35 1.25 22.69 -11.26
C TYR A 35 0.01 22.70 -10.35
N THR A 36 -1.08 23.21 -10.86
CA THR A 36 -2.41 22.94 -10.33
C THR A 36 -3.01 21.87 -11.23
N ILE A 37 -3.21 20.66 -10.69
CA ILE A 37 -4.16 19.72 -11.28
C ILE A 37 -5.51 20.39 -11.09
N GLU A 38 -6.19 20.77 -12.16
CA GLU A 38 -7.56 21.19 -12.07
C GLU A 38 -8.38 19.94 -11.70
N GLU A 39 -8.98 19.94 -10.50
CA GLU A 39 -9.65 18.80 -9.90
C GLU A 39 -10.72 18.17 -10.78
N GLU A 40 -11.34 18.96 -11.67
CA GLU A 40 -12.41 18.50 -12.56
C GLU A 40 -11.95 17.51 -13.63
N ASP A 41 -10.71 17.60 -14.14
CA ASP A 41 -10.22 16.74 -15.24
C ASP A 41 -9.74 15.37 -14.78
N THR A 42 -9.52 15.18 -13.48
CA THR A 42 -9.01 13.94 -12.90
C THR A 42 -10.04 13.15 -12.11
N TYR A 43 -11.22 13.74 -11.82
CA TYR A 43 -12.27 13.09 -11.05
C TYR A 43 -12.93 11.96 -11.83
N LYS A 44 -12.95 10.78 -11.23
CA LYS A 44 -13.55 9.58 -11.82
C LYS A 44 -14.54 8.95 -10.85
N VAL A 45 -15.67 8.51 -11.37
CA VAL A 45 -16.64 7.73 -10.59
C VAL A 45 -16.32 6.25 -10.76
N TYR A 46 -15.93 5.61 -9.66
CA TYR A 46 -15.56 4.19 -9.63
C TYR A 46 -16.76 3.31 -9.33
N THR A 47 -16.87 2.19 -10.04
CA THR A 47 -17.87 1.16 -9.73
C THR A 47 -17.29 0.20 -8.69
N LEU A 48 -17.93 0.12 -7.53
CA LEU A 48 -17.46 -0.71 -6.42
C LEU A 48 -18.28 -2.00 -6.36
N ASN A 49 -17.66 -3.11 -6.77
CA ASN A 49 -18.25 -4.45 -6.73
C ASN A 49 -17.68 -5.22 -5.52
N HIS A 50 -18.20 -4.93 -4.35
CA HIS A 50 -17.70 -5.47 -3.08
C HIS A 50 -17.81 -7.01 -2.94
N PRO A 51 -16.81 -7.66 -2.31
CA PRO A 51 -15.56 -7.07 -1.82
C PRO A 51 -14.64 -6.69 -2.99
N CYS A 52 -14.00 -5.54 -2.91
CA CYS A 52 -13.14 -5.03 -3.97
C CYS A 52 -11.89 -4.28 -3.49
N LEU A 53 -11.44 -4.54 -2.26
CA LEU A 53 -10.08 -4.21 -1.86
C LEU A 53 -9.09 -5.19 -2.52
N ILE A 54 -8.22 -5.86 -1.76
CA ILE A 54 -7.25 -6.80 -2.35
C ILE A 54 -7.87 -8.14 -2.75
N HIS A 55 -9.09 -8.45 -2.29
CA HIS A 55 -9.81 -9.69 -2.59
C HIS A 55 -11.18 -9.40 -3.20
N THR A 56 -11.54 -10.20 -4.19
CA THR A 56 -12.86 -10.19 -4.83
C THR A 56 -13.58 -11.52 -4.59
N ASP A 57 -14.88 -11.56 -4.84
CA ASP A 57 -15.65 -12.82 -4.82
C ASP A 57 -15.10 -13.85 -5.82
N THR A 58 -14.59 -13.39 -6.96
CA THR A 58 -13.95 -14.25 -7.97
C THR A 58 -12.69 -14.91 -7.41
N ASP A 59 -11.88 -14.19 -6.64
CA ASP A 59 -10.68 -14.77 -6.00
C ASP A 59 -11.07 -15.84 -4.99
N PHE A 60 -12.06 -15.60 -4.14
CA PHE A 60 -12.54 -16.60 -3.19
C PHE A 60 -13.09 -17.85 -3.90
N GLN A 61 -13.86 -17.69 -4.96
CA GLN A 61 -14.37 -18.80 -5.76
C GLN A 61 -13.23 -19.61 -6.38
N TYR A 62 -12.22 -18.95 -6.93
CA TYR A 62 -11.04 -19.60 -7.50
C TYR A 62 -10.29 -20.43 -6.46
N ILE A 63 -10.01 -19.83 -5.29
CA ILE A 63 -9.28 -20.51 -4.20
C ILE A 63 -10.07 -21.71 -3.68
N VAL A 64 -11.35 -21.56 -3.41
CA VAL A 64 -12.24 -22.64 -2.98
C VAL A 64 -12.25 -23.78 -4.01
N GLY A 65 -12.31 -23.45 -5.30
CA GLY A 65 -12.23 -24.44 -6.37
C GLY A 65 -10.91 -25.22 -6.37
N LYS A 66 -9.79 -24.54 -6.14
CA LYS A 66 -8.46 -25.18 -6.04
C LYS A 66 -8.35 -26.10 -4.82
N ILE A 67 -8.86 -25.68 -3.66
CA ILE A 67 -8.86 -26.48 -2.44
C ILE A 67 -9.77 -27.72 -2.62
N LYS A 68 -10.99 -27.55 -3.15
CA LYS A 68 -11.91 -28.67 -3.45
C LYS A 68 -11.31 -29.68 -4.42
N ALA A 69 -10.47 -29.22 -5.36
CA ALA A 69 -9.74 -30.06 -6.29
C ALA A 69 -8.45 -30.68 -5.70
N ASN A 70 -8.15 -30.44 -4.42
CA ASN A 70 -6.89 -30.83 -3.76
C ASN A 70 -5.63 -30.38 -4.54
N ALA A 71 -5.70 -29.20 -5.15
CA ALA A 71 -4.63 -28.67 -5.98
C ALA A 71 -3.53 -28.03 -5.11
N GLN A 72 -2.28 -28.30 -5.49
CA GLN A 72 -1.12 -27.66 -4.86
C GLN A 72 -0.70 -26.40 -5.65
N PRO A 73 -0.16 -25.39 -4.97
CA PRO A 73 0.17 -25.31 -3.53
C PRO A 73 -1.00 -24.78 -2.65
N TRP A 74 -2.19 -24.54 -3.20
CA TRP A 74 -3.33 -23.93 -2.48
C TRP A 74 -3.80 -24.73 -1.26
N THR A 75 -3.80 -26.08 -1.39
CA THR A 75 -4.23 -26.96 -0.29
C THR A 75 -3.27 -26.82 0.90
N ASP A 76 -1.95 -26.87 0.67
CA ASP A 76 -0.97 -26.73 1.74
C ASP A 76 -1.02 -25.32 2.36
N ALA A 77 -1.18 -24.29 1.54
CA ALA A 77 -1.32 -22.91 2.03
C ALA A 77 -2.62 -22.70 2.85
N TRP A 78 -3.72 -23.40 2.49
CA TRP A 78 -4.95 -23.42 3.28
C TRP A 78 -4.75 -24.12 4.62
N GLU A 79 -4.11 -25.29 4.63
CA GLU A 79 -3.80 -26.01 5.88
C GLU A 79 -2.91 -25.12 6.78
N TYR A 80 -1.95 -24.41 6.21
CA TYR A 80 -1.12 -23.47 6.96
C TYR A 80 -1.94 -22.31 7.56
N LEU A 81 -2.84 -21.67 6.79
CA LEU A 81 -3.72 -20.61 7.33
C LEU A 81 -4.45 -21.09 8.58
N LYS A 82 -4.92 -22.33 8.60
CA LYS A 82 -5.64 -22.90 9.75
C LYS A 82 -4.78 -23.06 11.01
N THR A 83 -3.45 -23.06 10.87
CA THR A 83 -2.52 -23.19 12.00
C THR A 83 -2.09 -21.86 12.60
N ILE A 84 -2.27 -20.75 11.90
CA ILE A 84 -1.87 -19.42 12.36
C ILE A 84 -2.62 -19.06 13.65
N LYS A 85 -1.89 -18.55 14.66
CA LYS A 85 -2.48 -18.17 15.96
C LYS A 85 -3.66 -17.21 15.80
N HIS A 86 -3.57 -16.26 14.87
CA HIS A 86 -4.60 -15.25 14.63
C HIS A 86 -5.91 -15.81 14.04
N THR A 87 -5.93 -17.06 13.57
CA THR A 87 -7.15 -17.73 13.09
C THR A 87 -7.82 -18.62 14.17
N GLN A 88 -7.25 -18.69 15.37
CA GLN A 88 -7.76 -19.55 16.43
C GLN A 88 -8.93 -18.88 17.18
N LEU A 89 -9.97 -19.66 17.50
CA LEU A 89 -11.17 -19.14 18.18
C LEU A 89 -10.97 -18.93 19.68
N ASN A 90 -10.00 -19.62 20.28
CA ASN A 90 -9.73 -19.58 21.73
C ASN A 90 -8.82 -18.42 22.15
N ASP A 91 -8.12 -17.78 21.22
CA ASP A 91 -7.29 -16.63 21.54
C ASP A 91 -8.14 -15.37 21.75
N ASP A 92 -7.79 -14.56 22.71
CA ASP A 92 -8.55 -13.37 23.05
C ASP A 92 -7.89 -12.10 22.49
N TRP A 93 -8.31 -11.72 21.29
CA TRP A 93 -7.90 -10.48 20.62
C TRP A 93 -8.86 -9.32 20.86
N ILE A 94 -9.95 -9.53 21.64
CA ILE A 94 -11.09 -8.60 21.70
C ILE A 94 -10.80 -7.44 22.65
N ASN A 95 -10.16 -7.68 23.80
CA ASN A 95 -10.07 -6.71 24.89
C ASN A 95 -8.84 -5.78 24.82
N ASN A 96 -8.20 -5.64 23.68
CA ASN A 96 -6.92 -4.90 23.56
C ASN A 96 -7.07 -3.46 23.04
N ALA A 97 -8.27 -3.04 22.60
CA ALA A 97 -8.46 -1.70 22.05
C ALA A 97 -8.28 -0.64 23.17
N PRO A 98 -7.32 0.29 23.01
CA PRO A 98 -7.20 1.45 23.89
C PRO A 98 -8.22 2.52 23.48
N GLU A 99 -8.59 3.41 24.40
CA GLU A 99 -9.44 4.56 24.08
C GLU A 99 -8.73 5.53 23.13
N ILE A 100 -7.44 5.75 23.34
CA ILE A 100 -6.56 6.54 22.46
C ILE A 100 -5.38 5.67 22.05
N LEU A 101 -5.18 5.51 20.74
CA LEU A 101 -4.04 4.82 20.18
C LEU A 101 -2.87 5.80 20.01
N ILE A 102 -1.72 5.45 20.57
CA ILE A 102 -0.55 6.33 20.65
C ILE A 102 0.66 5.63 20.04
N ARG A 103 1.33 6.32 19.11
CA ARG A 103 2.69 5.99 18.65
C ARG A 103 3.49 7.27 18.50
N ASN A 104 4.58 7.36 19.26
CA ASN A 104 5.49 8.49 19.21
C ASN A 104 6.95 8.01 19.31
N SER A 105 7.91 8.94 19.28
CA SER A 105 9.35 8.63 19.36
C SER A 105 9.76 7.92 20.64
N SER A 106 8.97 8.03 21.70
CA SER A 106 9.20 7.38 23.00
C SER A 106 8.49 6.01 23.13
N GLY A 107 7.74 5.58 22.09
CA GLY A 107 6.95 4.36 22.10
C GLY A 107 5.44 4.63 22.05
N GLY A 108 4.70 4.12 23.02
CA GLY A 108 3.24 4.24 23.11
C GLY A 108 2.55 2.89 23.29
N ASN A 109 1.27 2.83 22.98
CA ASN A 109 0.46 1.60 23.07
C ASN A 109 0.09 1.01 21.70
N PHE A 110 0.73 1.46 20.63
CA PHE A 110 0.40 1.10 19.25
C PHE A 110 0.43 -0.41 18.97
N GLY A 111 1.28 -1.17 19.67
CA GLY A 111 1.30 -2.64 19.57
C GLY A 111 -0.03 -3.31 19.87
N ALA A 112 -0.96 -2.63 20.58
CA ALA A 112 -2.30 -3.13 20.84
C ALA A 112 -3.16 -3.31 19.57
N ALA A 113 -2.84 -2.62 18.46
CA ALA A 113 -3.61 -2.67 17.22
C ALA A 113 -3.20 -3.83 16.31
N ARG A 114 -1.92 -4.23 16.34
CA ARG A 114 -1.32 -5.18 15.41
C ARG A 114 -2.01 -6.54 15.40
N ASP A 115 -1.96 -7.25 16.52
CA ASP A 115 -2.53 -8.61 16.62
C ASP A 115 -4.06 -8.64 16.41
N PRO A 116 -4.86 -7.72 16.98
CA PRO A 116 -6.30 -7.66 16.68
C PRO A 116 -6.61 -7.37 15.21
N GLY A 117 -5.86 -6.46 14.56
CA GLY A 117 -6.01 -6.17 13.13
C GLY A 117 -5.73 -7.40 12.26
N LEU A 118 -4.62 -8.09 12.53
CA LEU A 118 -4.26 -9.35 11.86
C LEU A 118 -5.31 -10.43 12.11
N ALA A 119 -5.75 -10.59 13.37
CA ALA A 119 -6.75 -11.60 13.72
C ALA A 119 -8.10 -11.34 13.03
N ALA A 120 -8.56 -10.09 12.99
CA ALA A 120 -9.77 -9.73 12.28
C ALA A 120 -9.68 -10.11 10.80
N TYR A 121 -8.56 -9.77 10.15
CA TYR A 121 -8.33 -10.07 8.74
C TYR A 121 -8.23 -11.58 8.46
N TYR A 122 -7.39 -12.31 9.20
CA TYR A 122 -7.22 -13.75 8.97
C TYR A 122 -8.45 -14.57 9.32
N LEU A 123 -9.22 -14.18 10.34
CA LEU A 123 -10.51 -14.78 10.65
C LEU A 123 -11.56 -14.52 9.55
N ALA A 124 -11.55 -13.32 8.96
CA ALA A 124 -12.40 -13.00 7.82
C ALA A 124 -12.07 -13.86 6.59
N LEU A 125 -10.79 -14.03 6.27
CA LEU A 125 -10.33 -14.95 5.20
C LEU A 125 -10.78 -16.39 5.50
N ARG A 126 -10.52 -16.86 6.73
CA ARG A 126 -10.88 -18.20 7.14
C ARG A 126 -12.38 -18.43 7.04
N TRP A 127 -13.20 -17.47 7.49
CA TRP A 127 -14.64 -17.52 7.31
C TRP A 127 -15.04 -17.67 5.84
N ARG A 128 -14.57 -16.78 4.96
CA ARG A 128 -14.98 -16.77 3.55
C ARG A 128 -14.63 -18.07 2.82
N ILE A 129 -13.43 -18.59 3.08
CA ILE A 129 -12.99 -19.86 2.46
C ILE A 129 -13.75 -21.03 3.06
N SER A 130 -13.87 -21.13 4.40
CA SER A 130 -14.64 -22.19 5.09
C SER A 130 -16.11 -22.22 4.66
N GLN A 131 -16.72 -21.03 4.46
CA GLN A 131 -18.08 -20.92 3.92
C GLN A 131 -18.16 -21.51 2.50
N GLY A 132 -17.20 -21.19 1.63
CA GLY A 132 -17.13 -21.75 0.28
C GLY A 132 -16.85 -23.24 0.23
N LEU A 133 -16.25 -23.81 1.29
CA LEU A 133 -16.02 -25.23 1.49
C LEU A 133 -17.20 -25.95 2.20
N ASP A 134 -18.28 -25.25 2.49
CA ASP A 134 -19.46 -25.75 3.17
C ASP A 134 -19.19 -26.27 4.61
N GLU A 135 -18.16 -25.71 5.28
CA GLU A 135 -17.82 -26.06 6.67
C GLU A 135 -18.90 -25.53 7.63
N LYS A 136 -19.50 -26.39 8.46
CA LYS A 136 -20.64 -26.05 9.33
C LYS A 136 -20.34 -24.95 10.34
N ASP A 137 -19.11 -24.85 10.79
CA ASP A 137 -18.67 -23.92 11.84
C ASP A 137 -18.04 -22.62 11.28
N ALA A 138 -18.12 -22.39 9.98
CA ALA A 138 -17.54 -21.20 9.32
C ALA A 138 -17.99 -19.89 9.99
N TYR A 139 -19.26 -19.77 10.39
CA TYR A 139 -19.80 -18.58 11.04
C TYR A 139 -19.08 -18.20 12.35
N LYS A 140 -18.46 -19.14 13.05
CA LYS A 140 -17.71 -18.86 14.29
C LYS A 140 -16.52 -17.95 14.07
N TYR A 141 -15.87 -18.09 12.89
CA TYR A 141 -14.76 -17.22 12.50
C TYR A 141 -15.27 -15.82 12.17
N ALA A 142 -16.40 -15.70 11.49
CA ALA A 142 -17.06 -14.42 11.22
C ALA A 142 -17.46 -13.71 12.53
N ASP A 143 -18.11 -14.42 13.46
CA ASP A 143 -18.52 -13.86 14.75
C ASP A 143 -17.31 -13.35 15.55
N LYS A 144 -16.17 -14.07 15.50
CA LYS A 144 -14.97 -13.64 16.19
C LYS A 144 -14.35 -12.40 15.53
N ALA A 145 -14.27 -12.36 14.20
CA ALA A 145 -13.79 -11.20 13.46
C ALA A 145 -14.64 -9.96 13.78
N VAL A 146 -15.95 -10.08 13.71
CA VAL A 146 -16.89 -8.99 14.02
C VAL A 146 -16.72 -8.49 15.45
N LYS A 147 -16.57 -9.38 16.44
CA LYS A 147 -16.34 -8.96 17.84
C LYS A 147 -15.07 -8.11 17.99
N ILE A 148 -14.01 -8.43 17.25
CA ILE A 148 -12.79 -7.61 17.24
C ILE A 148 -13.09 -6.24 16.64
N LEU A 149 -13.70 -6.19 15.46
CA LEU A 149 -14.04 -4.94 14.75
C LEU A 149 -14.99 -4.07 15.59
N ASP A 150 -16.01 -4.66 16.20
CA ASP A 150 -16.96 -3.95 17.07
C ASP A 150 -16.30 -3.41 18.35
N ASN A 151 -15.35 -4.15 18.94
CA ASN A 151 -14.59 -3.68 20.08
C ASN A 151 -13.78 -2.43 19.70
N TRP A 152 -13.02 -2.48 18.60
CA TRP A 152 -12.21 -1.35 18.15
C TRP A 152 -13.07 -0.13 17.82
N SER A 153 -14.15 -0.28 17.06
CA SER A 153 -15.05 0.84 16.74
C SER A 153 -15.84 1.38 17.94
N THR A 154 -15.93 0.60 19.03
CA THR A 154 -16.58 1.03 20.27
C THR A 154 -15.61 1.73 21.20
N VAL A 155 -14.43 1.19 21.41
CA VAL A 155 -13.49 1.61 22.45
C VAL A 155 -12.50 2.67 21.94
N CYS A 156 -11.88 2.46 20.79
CA CYS A 156 -10.89 3.38 20.24
C CYS A 156 -11.57 4.63 19.66
N LYS A 157 -11.32 5.78 20.27
CA LYS A 157 -11.94 7.06 19.90
C LYS A 157 -11.03 7.97 19.09
N ALA A 158 -9.72 7.78 19.18
CA ALA A 158 -8.76 8.60 18.47
C ALA A 158 -7.42 7.89 18.27
N ILE A 159 -6.73 8.26 17.20
CA ILE A 159 -5.29 8.07 17.05
C ILE A 159 -4.66 9.43 17.41
N GLN A 160 -3.71 9.42 18.35
CA GLN A 160 -3.08 10.67 18.80
C GLN A 160 -2.17 11.23 17.71
N VAL A 161 -2.48 12.41 17.21
CA VAL A 161 -1.65 13.17 16.28
C VAL A 161 -0.78 14.14 17.08
N GLU A 162 0.52 14.17 16.80
CA GLU A 162 1.48 15.08 17.43
C GLU A 162 2.10 15.98 16.35
N ASN A 163 2.11 17.30 16.57
CA ASN A 163 2.63 18.27 15.60
C ASN A 163 4.16 18.19 15.38
N THR A 164 4.88 17.56 16.30
CA THR A 164 6.34 17.46 16.25
C THR A 164 6.84 16.07 15.90
N ASN A 165 5.92 15.11 15.66
CA ASN A 165 6.26 13.71 15.51
C ASN A 165 5.23 12.96 14.64
N ASP A 166 5.67 12.52 13.49
CA ASP A 166 4.82 11.86 12.50
C ASP A 166 4.63 10.34 12.73
N HIS A 167 5.13 9.75 13.84
CA HIS A 167 5.08 8.29 14.06
C HIS A 167 3.66 7.71 14.07
N TYR A 168 2.64 8.50 14.39
CA TYR A 168 1.24 8.09 14.31
C TYR A 168 0.84 7.63 12.89
N ALA A 169 1.50 8.17 11.85
CA ALA A 169 1.26 7.81 10.45
C ALA A 169 1.51 6.33 10.15
N LEU A 170 2.43 5.68 10.87
CA LEU A 170 2.67 4.24 10.71
C LEU A 170 1.51 3.41 11.27
N VAL A 171 0.86 3.86 12.34
CA VAL A 171 -0.33 3.20 12.89
C VAL A 171 -1.52 3.37 11.94
N THR A 172 -1.76 4.58 11.44
CA THR A 172 -2.85 4.81 10.49
C THR A 172 -2.68 3.98 9.23
N GLY A 173 -1.48 4.01 8.65
CA GLY A 173 -1.18 3.33 7.40
C GLY A 173 -1.24 1.81 7.52
N PHE A 174 -0.52 1.21 8.47
CA PHE A 174 -0.41 -0.25 8.56
C PHE A 174 -1.55 -0.89 9.34
N ASP A 175 -1.79 -0.45 10.58
CA ASP A 175 -2.84 -1.08 11.41
C ASP A 175 -4.23 -0.73 10.88
N GLY A 176 -4.45 0.52 10.45
CA GLY A 176 -5.70 0.92 9.80
C GLY A 176 -6.01 0.07 8.57
N HIS A 177 -4.98 -0.21 7.75
CA HIS A 177 -5.14 -1.02 6.54
C HIS A 177 -5.60 -2.46 6.83
N ARG A 178 -5.07 -3.11 7.89
CA ARG A 178 -5.52 -4.45 8.32
C ARG A 178 -6.99 -4.46 8.69
N PHE A 179 -7.43 -3.48 9.45
CA PHE A 179 -8.82 -3.32 9.84
C PHE A 179 -9.74 -3.04 8.65
N ALA A 180 -9.32 -2.22 7.70
CA ALA A 180 -10.08 -1.93 6.48
C ALA A 180 -10.25 -3.20 5.61
N GLN A 181 -9.18 -4.00 5.43
CA GLN A 181 -9.24 -5.27 4.70
C GLN A 181 -10.20 -6.27 5.35
N ALA A 182 -10.14 -6.39 6.69
CA ALA A 182 -11.06 -7.24 7.44
C ALA A 182 -12.52 -6.80 7.25
N ALA A 183 -12.79 -5.51 7.41
CA ALA A 183 -14.14 -4.95 7.28
C ALA A 183 -14.73 -5.15 5.88
N GLU A 184 -13.91 -5.01 4.84
CA GLU A 184 -14.37 -5.20 3.47
C GLU A 184 -14.82 -6.64 3.21
N ILE A 185 -14.07 -7.64 3.68
CA ILE A 185 -14.49 -9.04 3.59
C ILE A 185 -15.75 -9.27 4.42
N MET A 186 -15.80 -8.72 5.65
CA MET A 186 -16.90 -8.89 6.58
C MET A 186 -18.18 -8.14 6.17
N ARG A 187 -18.12 -7.24 5.19
CA ARG A 187 -19.32 -6.63 4.53
C ARG A 187 -20.28 -7.72 4.03
N GLY A 188 -19.78 -8.89 3.64
CA GLY A 188 -20.60 -10.04 3.23
C GLY A 188 -21.29 -10.78 4.39
N TYR A 189 -20.95 -10.50 5.66
CA TYR A 189 -21.54 -11.17 6.82
C TYR A 189 -22.83 -10.48 7.28
N GLN A 190 -23.97 -10.97 6.79
CA GLN A 190 -25.29 -10.35 6.98
C GLN A 190 -25.67 -10.08 8.46
N PRO A 191 -25.37 -10.94 9.45
CA PRO A 191 -25.67 -10.62 10.85
C PRO A 191 -25.03 -9.30 11.32
N TRP A 192 -23.81 -8.99 10.86
CA TRP A 192 -23.13 -7.73 11.22
C TRP A 192 -23.71 -6.52 10.50
N VAL A 193 -24.03 -6.68 9.22
CA VAL A 193 -24.61 -5.61 8.41
C VAL A 193 -26.00 -5.23 8.92
N THR A 194 -26.86 -6.20 9.15
CA THR A 194 -28.26 -5.97 9.56
C THR A 194 -28.39 -5.40 10.97
N THR A 195 -27.43 -5.66 11.87
CA THR A 195 -27.39 -5.06 13.21
C THR A 195 -26.80 -3.64 13.22
N GLY A 196 -26.31 -3.13 12.07
CA GLY A 196 -25.70 -1.81 11.95
C GLY A 196 -24.23 -1.77 12.38
N GLY A 197 -23.62 -2.90 12.72
CA GLY A 197 -22.21 -2.97 13.13
C GLY A 197 -21.26 -2.53 12.03
N PHE A 198 -21.50 -2.95 10.78
CA PHE A 198 -20.69 -2.53 9.64
C PHE A 198 -20.75 -1.01 9.43
N ALA A 199 -21.94 -0.39 9.44
CA ALA A 199 -22.09 1.06 9.28
C ALA A 199 -21.39 1.85 10.41
N LYS A 200 -21.45 1.32 11.65
CA LYS A 200 -20.70 1.88 12.77
C LYS A 200 -19.18 1.82 12.54
N PHE A 201 -18.71 0.70 11.98
CA PHE A 201 -17.29 0.52 11.68
C PHE A 201 -16.81 1.45 10.55
N GLN A 202 -17.61 1.64 9.49
CA GLN A 202 -17.34 2.64 8.44
C GLN A 202 -17.20 4.06 9.05
N THR A 203 -18.10 4.41 9.98
CA THR A 203 -18.03 5.70 10.69
C THR A 203 -16.74 5.82 11.51
N TRP A 204 -16.32 4.74 12.16
CA TRP A 204 -15.07 4.70 12.91
C TRP A 204 -13.84 4.88 11.99
N LEU A 205 -13.79 4.19 10.85
CA LEU A 205 -12.71 4.35 9.88
C LEU A 205 -12.59 5.81 9.42
N LYS A 206 -13.71 6.44 9.09
CA LYS A 206 -13.73 7.85 8.63
C LYS A 206 -13.31 8.83 9.75
N ASN A 207 -13.81 8.64 10.97
CA ASN A 207 -13.60 9.62 12.03
C ASN A 207 -12.30 9.43 12.81
N VAL A 208 -11.79 8.19 12.91
CA VAL A 208 -10.63 7.87 13.75
C VAL A 208 -9.38 7.63 12.92
N VAL A 209 -9.49 6.96 11.77
CA VAL A 209 -8.33 6.56 10.97
C VAL A 209 -8.07 7.54 9.82
N ALA A 210 -9.11 7.92 9.06
CA ALA A 210 -8.93 8.76 7.87
C ALA A 210 -8.38 10.15 8.20
N GLY A 211 -8.90 10.79 9.26
CA GLY A 211 -8.47 12.15 9.63
C GLY A 211 -6.95 12.28 9.83
N PRO A 212 -6.32 11.46 10.69
CA PRO A 212 -4.87 11.47 10.85
C PRO A 212 -4.09 11.13 9.57
N ALA A 213 -4.57 10.18 8.74
CA ALA A 213 -3.92 9.82 7.48
C ALA A 213 -3.93 10.98 6.48
N THR A 214 -5.11 11.58 6.26
CA THR A 214 -5.28 12.74 5.37
C THR A 214 -4.47 13.95 5.89
N TYR A 215 -4.51 14.21 7.20
CA TYR A 215 -3.69 15.27 7.79
C TYR A 215 -2.21 15.05 7.52
N PHE A 216 -1.69 13.83 7.75
CA PHE A 216 -0.29 13.50 7.48
C PHE A 216 0.09 13.79 6.01
N ILE A 217 -0.70 13.30 5.06
CA ILE A 217 -0.45 13.49 3.63
C ILE A 217 -0.53 14.97 3.23
N SER A 218 -1.47 15.74 3.78
CA SER A 218 -1.63 17.16 3.47
C SER A 218 -0.44 18.04 3.88
N GLN A 219 0.41 17.53 4.80
CA GLN A 219 1.63 18.24 5.23
C GLN A 219 2.85 17.94 4.34
N LYS A 220 2.71 17.05 3.34
CA LYS A 220 3.84 16.64 2.49
C LYS A 220 3.88 17.49 1.22
N THR A 221 4.99 18.18 1.03
CA THR A 221 5.18 19.12 -0.09
C THR A 221 6.43 18.82 -0.91
N ASP A 222 7.32 17.95 -0.42
CA ASP A 222 8.62 17.70 -1.03
C ASP A 222 9.19 16.36 -0.54
N PRO A 223 9.70 15.50 -1.44
CA PRO A 223 10.30 14.21 -1.07
C PRO A 223 11.56 14.32 -0.21
N TYR A 224 12.23 15.47 -0.19
CA TYR A 224 13.36 15.70 0.70
C TYR A 224 12.99 15.58 2.19
N TRP A 225 11.72 15.91 2.55
CA TRP A 225 11.26 15.98 3.93
C TRP A 225 10.57 14.72 4.43
N SER A 226 10.40 13.72 3.59
CA SER A 226 9.60 12.54 3.93
C SER A 226 10.21 11.24 3.40
N TRP A 227 9.56 10.13 3.71
CA TRP A 227 9.93 8.79 3.31
C TRP A 227 8.75 8.06 2.68
N GLY A 228 8.99 7.31 1.62
CA GLY A 228 7.98 6.48 0.97
C GLY A 228 7.35 5.47 1.92
N GLY A 229 8.14 4.87 2.81
CA GLY A 229 7.67 3.94 3.84
C GLY A 229 6.67 4.53 4.85
N TRP A 230 6.53 5.86 4.89
CA TRP A 230 5.53 6.55 5.72
C TRP A 230 4.36 7.07 4.90
N GLU A 231 4.61 7.56 3.68
CA GLU A 231 3.57 8.16 2.85
C GLU A 231 2.73 7.11 2.12
N ILE A 232 3.35 6.12 1.48
CA ILE A 232 2.62 5.07 0.74
C ILE A 232 1.59 4.36 1.62
N PRO A 233 1.88 3.96 2.88
CA PRO A 233 0.86 3.39 3.76
C PRO A 233 -0.34 4.30 4.00
N ASN A 234 -0.11 5.63 4.09
CA ASN A 234 -1.21 6.57 4.32
C ASN A 234 -2.02 6.85 3.06
N VAL A 235 -1.42 6.88 1.90
CA VAL A 235 -2.16 6.91 0.62
C VAL A 235 -2.97 5.60 0.43
N ALA A 236 -2.36 4.46 0.76
CA ALA A 236 -3.04 3.17 0.67
C ALA A 236 -4.25 3.05 1.60
N ILE A 237 -4.15 3.54 2.85
CA ILE A 237 -5.29 3.50 3.77
C ILE A 237 -6.39 4.49 3.36
N MET A 238 -6.05 5.65 2.81
CA MET A 238 -7.05 6.56 2.25
C MET A 238 -7.85 5.88 1.14
N LEU A 239 -7.17 5.22 0.18
CA LEU A 239 -7.84 4.43 -0.84
C LEU A 239 -8.72 3.32 -0.24
N ALA A 240 -8.20 2.59 0.73
CA ALA A 240 -8.94 1.50 1.36
C ALA A 240 -10.19 1.99 2.10
N ILE A 241 -10.09 3.08 2.85
CA ILE A 241 -11.26 3.68 3.54
C ILE A 241 -12.26 4.22 2.51
N GLY A 242 -11.78 4.88 1.46
CA GLY A 242 -12.62 5.34 0.36
C GLY A 242 -13.46 4.21 -0.23
N ILE A 243 -12.86 3.05 -0.50
CA ILE A 243 -13.56 1.87 -1.02
C ILE A 243 -14.52 1.29 0.04
N VAL A 244 -14.06 1.02 1.27
CA VAL A 244 -14.90 0.45 2.33
C VAL A 244 -16.10 1.34 2.67
N CYS A 245 -15.94 2.64 2.56
CA CYS A 245 -16.98 3.63 2.91
C CYS A 245 -17.78 4.15 1.72
N ASP A 246 -17.55 3.65 0.49
CA ASP A 246 -18.17 4.13 -0.74
C ASP A 246 -17.93 5.64 -0.98
N ASP A 247 -16.74 6.14 -0.58
CA ASP A 247 -16.38 7.56 -0.61
C ASP A 247 -15.54 7.86 -1.86
N GLN A 248 -16.18 8.32 -2.92
CA GLN A 248 -15.56 8.60 -4.21
C GLN A 248 -14.51 9.71 -4.13
N ASP A 249 -14.70 10.70 -3.27
CA ASP A 249 -13.78 11.82 -3.14
C ASP A 249 -12.45 11.32 -2.55
N MET A 250 -12.52 10.51 -1.50
CA MET A 250 -11.32 9.92 -0.88
C MET A 250 -10.59 8.94 -1.81
N ILE A 251 -11.33 8.17 -2.64
CA ILE A 251 -10.72 7.31 -3.67
C ILE A 251 -9.95 8.16 -4.67
N ASN A 252 -10.55 9.23 -5.19
CA ASN A 252 -9.91 10.12 -6.15
C ASN A 252 -8.69 10.82 -5.53
N GLU A 253 -8.78 11.31 -4.31
CA GLU A 253 -7.67 11.95 -3.60
C GLU A 253 -6.48 10.99 -3.49
N ALA A 254 -6.69 9.75 -3.05
CA ALA A 254 -5.62 8.76 -2.91
C ALA A 254 -5.01 8.37 -4.27
N VAL A 255 -5.82 8.12 -5.29
CA VAL A 255 -5.37 7.78 -6.64
C VAL A 255 -4.57 8.92 -7.25
N ASN A 256 -5.07 10.15 -7.14
CA ASN A 256 -4.42 11.34 -7.66
C ASN A 256 -3.10 11.61 -6.92
N TYR A 257 -3.06 11.44 -5.60
CA TYR A 257 -1.80 11.61 -4.86
C TYR A 257 -0.74 10.59 -5.31
N TYR A 258 -1.09 9.33 -5.46
CA TYR A 258 -0.15 8.32 -5.95
C TYR A 258 0.41 8.65 -7.34
N LYS A 259 -0.41 9.20 -8.22
CA LYS A 259 -0.03 9.57 -9.59
C LYS A 259 0.71 10.91 -9.69
N HIS A 260 0.37 11.87 -8.85
CA HIS A 260 0.71 13.28 -9.05
C HIS A 260 1.11 14.02 -7.78
N GLY A 261 1.10 13.35 -6.63
CA GLY A 261 1.42 13.98 -5.34
C GLY A 261 2.84 14.57 -5.32
N PRO A 262 3.06 15.55 -4.45
CA PRO A 262 4.31 16.32 -4.46
C PRO A 262 5.48 15.61 -3.75
N SER A 263 5.25 14.46 -3.11
CA SER A 263 6.23 13.82 -2.23
C SER A 263 6.27 12.31 -2.42
N SER A 264 6.98 11.58 -1.56
CA SER A 264 7.32 10.15 -1.70
C SER A 264 6.12 9.18 -1.70
N GLY A 265 4.91 9.65 -1.43
CA GLY A 265 3.66 8.90 -1.68
C GLY A 265 3.25 8.83 -3.14
N CYS A 266 3.92 9.60 -4.01
CA CYS A 266 3.79 9.53 -5.46
C CYS A 266 4.89 8.62 -6.05
N ILE A 267 4.51 7.75 -7.00
CA ILE A 267 5.44 6.77 -7.59
C ILE A 267 6.69 7.41 -8.21
N GLN A 268 6.57 8.60 -8.81
CA GLN A 268 7.70 9.30 -9.42
C GLN A 268 8.73 9.80 -8.40
N HIS A 269 8.31 10.04 -7.16
CA HIS A 269 9.18 10.47 -6.07
C HIS A 269 9.67 9.29 -5.25
N LEU A 270 8.85 8.25 -5.11
CA LEU A 270 9.23 6.99 -4.49
C LEU A 270 10.38 6.32 -5.26
N VAL A 271 10.32 6.33 -6.60
CA VAL A 271 11.40 5.90 -7.48
C VAL A 271 12.31 7.09 -7.76
N VAL A 272 13.42 7.17 -7.03
CA VAL A 272 14.36 8.31 -7.13
C VAL A 272 15.29 8.22 -8.33
N ALA A 273 15.55 7.01 -8.83
CA ALA A 273 16.33 6.77 -10.04
C ALA A 273 15.88 5.49 -10.76
N LEU A 274 15.96 5.52 -12.10
CA LEU A 274 15.83 4.33 -12.93
C LEU A 274 17.21 3.90 -13.44
N HIS A 275 17.43 2.60 -13.52
CA HIS A 275 18.65 2.01 -14.02
C HIS A 275 18.35 0.94 -15.05
N LYS A 276 19.18 0.87 -16.09
CA LYS A 276 19.17 -0.31 -16.97
C LYS A 276 19.64 -1.53 -16.19
N ASP A 277 18.98 -2.65 -16.39
CA ASP A 277 19.43 -3.88 -15.78
C ASP A 277 20.72 -4.37 -16.45
N PRO A 278 21.82 -4.55 -15.70
CA PRO A 278 23.05 -5.13 -16.26
C PRO A 278 22.87 -6.52 -16.89
N ALA A 279 21.87 -7.27 -16.44
CA ALA A 279 21.54 -8.58 -17.01
C ALA A 279 20.83 -8.48 -18.38
N GLY A 280 20.46 -7.28 -18.84
CA GLY A 280 19.91 -7.06 -20.17
C GLY A 280 18.52 -7.66 -20.38
N LEU A 281 17.60 -7.45 -19.45
CA LEU A 281 16.24 -8.04 -19.49
C LEU A 281 15.36 -7.57 -20.68
N GLY A 282 15.86 -6.64 -21.51
CA GLY A 282 15.16 -6.18 -22.71
C GLY A 282 14.43 -4.86 -22.56
N GLU A 283 13.79 -4.43 -23.65
CA GLU A 283 13.01 -3.19 -23.69
C GLU A 283 11.80 -3.24 -22.75
N GLY A 284 11.52 -2.13 -22.08
CA GLY A 284 10.42 -2.06 -21.11
C GLY A 284 10.78 -2.51 -19.68
N TYR A 285 11.99 -3.01 -19.45
CA TYR A 285 12.49 -3.41 -18.15
C TYR A 285 13.57 -2.47 -17.65
N CYS A 286 13.40 -2.01 -16.44
CA CYS A 286 14.43 -1.27 -15.70
C CYS A 286 14.33 -1.60 -14.21
N LEU A 287 15.31 -1.11 -13.47
CA LEU A 287 15.37 -1.25 -12.01
C LEU A 287 15.10 0.12 -11.40
N GLY A 288 14.10 0.21 -10.51
CA GLY A 288 13.68 1.45 -9.86
C GLY A 288 14.22 1.55 -8.43
N GLN A 289 15.26 2.38 -8.26
CA GLN A 289 15.81 2.64 -6.93
C GLN A 289 14.80 3.39 -6.08
N ALA A 290 14.45 2.82 -4.92
CA ALA A 290 13.59 3.49 -3.95
C ALA A 290 14.35 4.56 -3.15
N ASP A 291 13.62 5.53 -2.64
CA ASP A 291 14.14 6.64 -1.84
C ASP A 291 14.89 6.20 -0.56
N GLU A 292 14.59 5.02 -0.02
CA GLU A 292 15.23 4.45 1.16
C GLU A 292 16.24 3.32 0.87
N SER A 293 16.56 3.05 -0.41
CA SER A 293 17.44 1.93 -0.79
C SER A 293 18.85 2.01 -0.21
N GLY A 294 19.37 3.20 0.03
CA GLY A 294 20.65 3.43 0.66
C GLY A 294 20.60 3.56 2.19
N ARG A 295 19.40 3.60 2.78
CA ARG A 295 19.20 3.66 4.21
C ARG A 295 19.36 2.27 4.86
N ASP A 296 18.46 1.37 4.58
CA ASP A 296 18.46 -0.05 4.94
C ASP A 296 17.33 -0.78 4.18
N GLN A 297 17.38 -2.12 4.15
CA GLN A 297 16.42 -2.88 3.35
C GLN A 297 15.08 -3.10 4.07
N ASP A 298 15.03 -2.97 5.39
CA ASP A 298 13.77 -3.03 6.12
C ASP A 298 12.89 -1.82 5.77
N HIS A 299 13.48 -0.61 5.75
CA HIS A 299 12.76 0.60 5.36
C HIS A 299 12.52 0.68 3.85
N ALA A 300 13.50 0.32 3.02
CA ALA A 300 13.31 0.28 1.55
C ALA A 300 12.14 -0.62 1.15
N GLY A 301 11.95 -1.74 1.86
CA GLY A 301 10.83 -2.67 1.65
C GLY A 301 9.52 -2.23 2.30
N LEU A 302 9.54 -1.34 3.28
CA LEU A 302 8.35 -0.97 4.04
C LEU A 302 7.24 -0.37 3.15
N SER A 303 7.62 0.42 2.14
CA SER A 303 6.66 0.93 1.14
C SER A 303 5.94 -0.19 0.41
N MET A 304 6.61 -1.32 0.13
CA MET A 304 6.04 -2.45 -0.63
C MET A 304 4.90 -3.13 0.11
N ALA A 305 4.95 -3.15 1.45
CA ALA A 305 3.93 -3.79 2.27
C ALA A 305 2.51 -3.25 1.99
N THR A 306 2.41 -1.99 1.60
CA THR A 306 1.12 -1.35 1.30
C THR A 306 0.98 -0.93 -0.15
N LEU A 307 2.08 -0.75 -0.91
CA LEU A 307 2.03 -0.43 -2.33
C LEU A 307 1.37 -1.54 -3.16
N ALA A 308 1.76 -2.80 -2.94
CA ALA A 308 1.16 -3.94 -3.64
C ALA A 308 -0.36 -4.05 -3.35
N PRO A 309 -0.83 -4.02 -2.08
CA PRO A 309 -2.25 -3.98 -1.77
C PRO A 309 -2.97 -2.77 -2.36
N MET A 310 -2.36 -1.60 -2.36
CA MET A 310 -2.94 -0.39 -2.95
C MET A 310 -3.15 -0.54 -4.46
N CYS A 311 -2.14 -1.00 -5.18
CA CYS A 311 -2.25 -1.26 -6.62
C CYS A 311 -3.32 -2.32 -6.92
N GLN A 312 -3.41 -3.38 -6.10
CA GLN A 312 -4.43 -4.42 -6.27
C GLN A 312 -5.85 -3.88 -6.01
N ALA A 313 -6.03 -3.10 -4.95
CA ALA A 313 -7.32 -2.47 -4.66
C ALA A 313 -7.76 -1.51 -5.76
N ALA A 314 -6.85 -0.67 -6.25
CA ALA A 314 -7.10 0.20 -7.40
C ALA A 314 -7.49 -0.59 -8.65
N TYR A 315 -6.77 -1.67 -8.96
CA TYR A 315 -7.09 -2.53 -10.10
C TYR A 315 -8.49 -3.15 -10.00
N ASN A 316 -8.89 -3.59 -8.80
CA ASN A 316 -10.21 -4.20 -8.57
C ASN A 316 -11.38 -3.22 -8.77
N ILE A 317 -11.13 -1.93 -8.68
CA ILE A 317 -12.12 -0.87 -8.98
C ILE A 317 -11.97 -0.26 -10.38
N GLY A 318 -11.08 -0.83 -11.21
CA GLY A 318 -10.85 -0.39 -12.59
C GLY A 318 -9.87 0.76 -12.76
N GLU A 319 -8.94 0.92 -11.82
CA GLU A 319 -7.84 1.89 -11.87
C GLU A 319 -6.48 1.18 -11.93
N ASP A 320 -5.69 1.44 -12.97
CA ASP A 320 -4.46 0.71 -13.25
C ASP A 320 -3.20 1.40 -12.68
N LEU A 321 -3.01 1.33 -11.37
CA LEU A 321 -1.79 1.83 -10.73
C LEU A 321 -0.55 0.94 -10.99
N TYR A 322 -0.75 -0.31 -11.41
CA TYR A 322 0.34 -1.16 -11.87
C TYR A 322 0.94 -0.72 -13.20
N GLY A 323 0.17 0.02 -14.02
CA GLY A 323 0.52 0.34 -15.40
C GLY A 323 1.26 1.65 -15.61
N ILE A 324 1.64 2.39 -14.56
CA ILE A 324 2.28 3.70 -14.70
C ILE A 324 3.66 3.56 -15.36
N LYS A 325 3.89 4.34 -16.42
CA LYS A 325 5.08 4.26 -17.25
C LYS A 325 6.02 5.45 -17.05
N ALA A 326 7.29 5.24 -17.33
CA ALA A 326 8.33 6.25 -17.22
C ALA A 326 8.14 7.46 -18.14
N ASN A 327 7.48 7.27 -19.29
CA ASN A 327 7.20 8.32 -20.26
C ASN A 327 5.76 8.83 -20.23
N ASP A 328 4.98 8.48 -19.22
CA ASP A 328 3.61 8.97 -19.12
C ASP A 328 3.56 10.50 -19.18
N SER A 329 2.61 10.99 -19.95
CA SER A 329 2.31 12.41 -20.10
C SER A 329 0.83 12.67 -19.84
N PHE A 330 0.49 13.93 -19.66
CA PHE A 330 -0.89 14.36 -19.62
C PHE A 330 -1.07 15.66 -20.39
N THR A 331 -2.28 15.91 -20.85
CA THR A 331 -2.64 17.12 -21.58
C THR A 331 -3.61 17.94 -20.70
N THR A 332 -3.29 19.21 -20.50
CA THR A 332 -4.17 20.15 -19.81
C THR A 332 -5.35 20.57 -20.70
N GLU A 333 -6.41 21.15 -20.11
CA GLU A 333 -7.56 21.66 -20.88
C GLU A 333 -7.18 22.66 -21.97
N ASP A 334 -6.16 23.47 -21.75
CA ASP A 334 -5.65 24.43 -22.75
C ASP A 334 -4.77 23.76 -23.83
N GLY A 335 -4.69 22.43 -23.83
CA GLY A 335 -4.00 21.64 -24.85
C GLY A 335 -2.48 21.57 -24.68
N ARG A 336 -1.91 22.01 -23.56
CA ARG A 336 -0.49 21.83 -23.28
C ARG A 336 -0.23 20.39 -22.84
N VAL A 337 0.83 19.79 -23.41
CA VAL A 337 1.27 18.44 -23.05
C VAL A 337 2.46 18.58 -22.11
N TYR A 338 2.33 17.97 -20.94
CA TYR A 338 3.42 17.85 -19.98
C TYR A 338 3.93 16.41 -19.96
N ASN A 339 5.24 16.24 -20.11
CA ASN A 339 5.88 14.97 -19.77
C ASN A 339 5.98 14.94 -18.24
N ARG A 340 5.26 14.01 -17.66
CA ARG A 340 5.12 13.87 -16.20
C ARG A 340 6.44 13.53 -15.50
N TYR A 341 7.28 12.76 -16.18
CA TYR A 341 8.55 12.26 -15.66
C TYR A 341 9.71 12.53 -16.60
N PRO A 342 10.06 13.79 -16.88
CA PRO A 342 11.09 14.11 -17.87
C PRO A 342 12.45 13.47 -17.58
N LYS A 343 12.80 13.28 -16.29
CA LYS A 343 14.04 12.59 -15.87
C LYS A 343 14.08 11.11 -16.26
N TYR A 344 12.94 10.51 -16.62
CA TYR A 344 12.82 9.10 -17.00
C TYR A 344 12.53 8.90 -18.50
N ALA A 345 12.49 9.96 -19.28
CA ALA A 345 12.10 9.90 -20.69
C ALA A 345 12.97 8.93 -21.52
N GLU A 346 14.25 8.75 -21.17
CA GLU A 346 15.16 7.81 -21.82
C GLU A 346 14.82 6.34 -21.63
N TYR A 347 13.97 6.02 -20.63
CA TYR A 347 13.53 4.66 -20.33
C TYR A 347 12.22 4.28 -21.05
N GLY A 348 11.66 5.21 -21.83
CA GLY A 348 10.50 4.96 -22.70
C GLY A 348 9.30 4.42 -21.95
N ASP A 349 8.79 3.27 -22.38
CA ASP A 349 7.61 2.61 -21.83
C ASP A 349 7.90 1.75 -20.59
N ALA A 350 9.08 1.86 -19.98
CA ALA A 350 9.39 1.12 -18.75
C ALA A 350 8.36 1.41 -17.65
N ASN A 351 7.89 0.33 -17.01
CA ASN A 351 6.88 0.39 -15.97
C ASN A 351 7.51 0.76 -14.63
N LEU A 352 7.11 1.90 -14.05
CA LEU A 352 7.69 2.42 -12.81
C LEU A 352 7.39 1.54 -11.60
N THR A 353 6.14 1.08 -11.47
CA THR A 353 5.74 0.23 -10.35
C THR A 353 6.48 -1.10 -10.39
N LEU A 354 6.59 -1.73 -11.57
CA LEU A 354 7.37 -2.96 -11.74
C LEU A 354 8.86 -2.72 -11.42
N ALA A 355 9.43 -1.62 -11.94
CA ALA A 355 10.83 -1.28 -11.73
C ALA A 355 11.20 -1.20 -10.24
N PHE A 356 10.32 -0.60 -9.43
CA PHE A 356 10.49 -0.51 -7.98
C PHE A 356 10.56 -1.91 -7.33
N PHE A 357 9.63 -2.81 -7.66
CA PHE A 357 9.64 -4.16 -7.11
C PHE A 357 10.83 -5.01 -7.62
N GLU A 358 11.19 -4.89 -8.89
CA GLU A 358 12.31 -5.63 -9.47
C GLU A 358 13.65 -5.22 -8.87
N TYR A 359 13.86 -3.92 -8.57
CA TYR A 359 15.09 -3.45 -7.93
C TYR A 359 15.28 -4.09 -6.55
N TYR A 360 14.25 -4.03 -5.71
CA TYR A 360 14.29 -4.62 -4.38
C TYR A 360 14.44 -6.14 -4.43
N ALA A 361 13.66 -6.82 -5.26
CA ALA A 361 13.72 -8.28 -5.40
C ALA A 361 15.09 -8.75 -5.86
N LYS A 362 15.67 -8.08 -6.87
CA LYS A 362 17.02 -8.39 -7.35
C LYS A 362 18.05 -8.35 -6.25
N PHE A 363 18.03 -7.32 -5.42
CA PHE A 363 19.01 -7.15 -4.36
C PHE A 363 18.80 -8.11 -3.18
N ASN A 364 17.55 -8.40 -2.83
CA ASN A 364 17.20 -9.10 -1.60
C ASN A 364 16.97 -10.61 -1.78
N CYS A 365 16.72 -11.09 -3.01
CA CYS A 365 16.38 -12.51 -3.23
C CYS A 365 17.49 -13.47 -2.79
N GLU A 366 18.76 -13.13 -3.06
CA GLU A 366 19.91 -13.95 -2.68
C GLU A 366 20.88 -13.15 -1.80
N PRO A 367 20.57 -13.00 -0.50
CA PRO A 367 21.28 -12.07 0.38
C PRO A 367 22.75 -12.41 0.63
N THR A 368 23.15 -13.67 0.41
CA THR A 368 24.53 -14.12 0.60
C THR A 368 25.40 -14.00 -0.66
N GLU A 369 24.78 -13.78 -1.81
CA GLU A 369 25.50 -13.63 -3.08
C GLU A 369 26.01 -12.20 -3.25
N ALA A 370 27.22 -12.06 -3.80
CA ALA A 370 27.71 -10.79 -4.25
C ALA A 370 26.87 -10.33 -5.47
N ILE A 371 26.41 -9.09 -5.46
CA ILE A 371 25.61 -8.55 -6.54
C ILE A 371 26.04 -7.12 -6.84
N ASP A 372 26.19 -6.84 -8.13
CA ASP A 372 26.41 -5.48 -8.63
C ASP A 372 25.06 -4.83 -8.85
N MET A 373 24.72 -3.85 -7.99
CA MET A 373 23.50 -3.07 -8.10
C MET A 373 23.83 -1.65 -8.51
N PRO A 374 23.25 -1.15 -9.62
CA PRO A 374 23.40 0.25 -9.95
C PRO A 374 22.72 1.10 -8.86
N PHE A 375 23.37 2.21 -8.51
CA PHE A 375 22.90 3.14 -7.51
C PHE A 375 23.20 4.58 -7.91
N THR A 376 22.24 5.47 -7.73
CA THR A 376 22.39 6.92 -7.88
C THR A 376 22.36 7.56 -6.50
N TYR A 377 23.27 8.48 -6.24
CA TYR A 377 23.30 9.28 -5.02
C TYR A 377 21.92 9.89 -4.74
N TRP A 378 21.49 9.80 -3.49
CA TRP A 378 20.25 10.38 -3.02
C TRP A 378 20.45 11.04 -1.66
N GLU A 379 19.82 12.18 -1.46
CA GLU A 379 19.89 12.91 -0.21
C GLU A 379 18.51 13.33 0.27
N THR A 380 18.27 13.19 1.55
CA THR A 380 17.11 13.72 2.25
C THR A 380 17.56 14.44 3.51
N ARG A 381 16.64 15.10 4.21
CA ARG A 381 16.92 15.70 5.54
C ARG A 381 17.49 14.69 6.55
N HIS A 382 17.34 13.42 6.30
CA HIS A 382 17.79 12.35 7.19
C HIS A 382 19.21 11.86 6.89
N GLY A 383 19.82 12.35 5.82
CA GLY A 383 21.21 12.07 5.46
C GLY A 383 21.41 11.72 4.00
N GLN A 384 22.67 11.48 3.69
CA GLN A 384 23.14 11.14 2.36
C GLN A 384 23.21 9.64 2.17
N GLN A 385 22.75 9.18 1.02
CA GLN A 385 22.82 7.79 0.57
C GLN A 385 23.75 7.73 -0.64
N ASN A 386 24.94 7.16 -0.45
CA ASN A 386 25.98 7.09 -1.48
C ASN A 386 26.02 5.73 -2.20
N GLU A 387 25.45 4.70 -1.60
CA GLU A 387 25.42 3.33 -2.10
C GLU A 387 24.19 2.60 -1.55
N ILE A 388 23.83 1.47 -2.17
CA ILE A 388 22.76 0.63 -1.66
C ILE A 388 23.17 0.02 -0.31
N SER A 389 22.27 0.07 0.67
CA SER A 389 22.56 -0.45 2.01
C SER A 389 22.41 -1.96 2.07
N TYR A 390 23.41 -2.62 2.67
CA TYR A 390 23.38 -4.06 2.96
C TYR A 390 22.69 -4.38 4.30
N GLN A 391 22.36 -3.37 5.11
CA GLN A 391 21.65 -3.58 6.37
C GLN A 391 20.25 -4.10 6.08
N GLY A 392 19.85 -5.19 6.75
CA GLY A 392 18.55 -5.85 6.56
C GLY A 392 18.40 -6.57 5.22
N ARG A 393 19.48 -6.77 4.45
CA ARG A 393 19.42 -7.44 3.15
C ARG A 393 18.87 -8.87 3.28
N GLY A 394 17.93 -9.21 2.42
CA GLY A 394 17.25 -10.50 2.41
C GLY A 394 15.87 -10.47 3.07
N HIS A 395 15.44 -9.31 3.54
CA HIS A 395 14.10 -9.16 4.06
C HIS A 395 13.07 -9.44 2.96
N PHE A 396 12.07 -10.23 3.28
CA PHE A 396 10.99 -10.63 2.36
C PHE A 396 9.67 -9.97 2.74
N TYR A 397 8.93 -9.54 1.73
CA TYR A 397 7.55 -9.08 1.87
C TYR A 397 6.61 -10.00 1.09
N ALA A 398 5.54 -10.46 1.71
CA ALA A 398 4.58 -11.42 1.13
C ALA A 398 3.86 -10.91 -0.13
N GLY A 399 3.89 -9.61 -0.39
CA GLY A 399 3.33 -8.97 -1.60
C GLY A 399 3.89 -9.44 -2.93
N TYR A 400 5.06 -10.09 -2.95
CA TYR A 400 5.69 -10.54 -4.19
C TYR A 400 4.87 -11.57 -4.97
N GLU A 401 4.08 -12.41 -4.32
CA GLU A 401 3.17 -13.32 -5.03
C GLU A 401 2.07 -12.53 -5.76
N MET A 402 1.53 -11.48 -5.15
CA MET A 402 0.55 -10.58 -5.76
C MET A 402 1.15 -9.86 -6.97
N ILE A 403 2.34 -9.27 -6.81
CA ILE A 403 3.05 -8.54 -7.86
C ILE A 403 3.36 -9.45 -9.04
N TYR A 404 4.01 -10.58 -8.80
CA TYR A 404 4.35 -11.54 -9.87
C TYR A 404 3.10 -12.01 -10.62
N SER A 405 2.07 -12.44 -9.88
CA SER A 405 0.84 -12.93 -10.50
C SER A 405 0.15 -11.87 -11.34
N HIS A 406 0.10 -10.63 -10.89
CA HIS A 406 -0.50 -9.54 -11.66
C HIS A 406 0.26 -9.29 -12.96
N TYR A 407 1.58 -9.05 -12.89
CA TYR A 407 2.35 -8.76 -14.10
C TYR A 407 2.36 -9.95 -15.08
N LYS A 408 2.48 -11.16 -14.59
CA LYS A 408 2.47 -12.37 -15.43
C LYS A 408 1.12 -12.62 -16.09
N HIS A 409 0.04 -12.66 -15.31
CA HIS A 409 -1.26 -13.16 -15.79
C HIS A 409 -2.21 -12.08 -16.28
N VAL A 410 -2.03 -10.83 -15.85
CA VAL A 410 -2.87 -9.71 -16.25
C VAL A 410 -2.17 -8.84 -17.29
N LYS A 411 -0.92 -8.45 -17.03
CA LYS A 411 -0.16 -7.59 -17.94
C LYS A 411 0.56 -8.33 -19.05
N GLY A 412 0.74 -9.66 -18.93
CA GLY A 412 1.56 -10.45 -19.86
C GLY A 412 3.04 -10.07 -19.83
N MET A 413 3.49 -9.44 -18.75
CA MET A 413 4.88 -8.99 -18.57
C MET A 413 5.68 -10.02 -17.78
N ASN A 414 6.96 -10.13 -18.11
CA ASN A 414 7.88 -10.91 -17.31
C ASN A 414 8.39 -10.08 -16.13
N ALA A 415 8.31 -10.62 -14.90
CA ALA A 415 8.82 -9.99 -13.68
C ALA A 415 9.84 -10.96 -13.04
N PRO A 416 11.06 -11.09 -13.60
CA PRO A 416 11.96 -12.20 -13.31
C PRO A 416 12.48 -12.23 -11.87
N TYR A 417 12.77 -11.07 -11.28
CA TYR A 417 13.25 -11.00 -9.90
C TYR A 417 12.11 -11.14 -8.89
N SER A 418 10.95 -10.53 -9.17
CA SER A 418 9.73 -10.74 -8.38
C SER A 418 9.29 -12.21 -8.43
N LYS A 419 9.38 -12.85 -9.61
CA LYS A 419 9.13 -14.29 -9.77
C LYS A 419 10.03 -15.11 -8.87
N LYS A 420 11.35 -14.93 -8.99
CA LYS A 420 12.34 -15.67 -8.22
C LYS A 420 12.13 -15.48 -6.71
N PHE A 421 11.76 -14.25 -6.31
CA PHE A 421 11.53 -13.94 -4.91
C PHE A 421 10.24 -14.60 -4.38
N ALA A 422 9.14 -14.56 -5.13
CA ALA A 422 7.90 -15.26 -4.79
C ALA A 422 8.11 -16.78 -4.71
N GLU A 423 8.78 -17.39 -5.70
CA GLU A 423 9.06 -18.83 -5.75
C GLU A 423 9.90 -19.33 -4.58
N LYS A 424 10.86 -18.53 -4.13
CA LYS A 424 11.74 -18.86 -3.00
C LYS A 424 10.96 -19.11 -1.71
N TYR A 425 9.86 -18.39 -1.51
CA TYR A 425 9.04 -18.43 -0.30
C TYR A 425 7.71 -19.16 -0.49
N ARG A 426 7.45 -19.73 -1.67
CA ARG A 426 6.25 -20.51 -1.96
C ARG A 426 6.42 -21.95 -1.43
N PRO A 427 5.41 -22.52 -0.76
CA PRO A 427 4.06 -21.98 -0.55
C PRO A 427 3.98 -21.10 0.70
N ALA A 428 4.58 -20.05 0.92
CA ALA A 428 4.51 -19.07 2.01
C ALA A 428 3.94 -19.65 3.35
N THR A 429 4.42 -20.86 3.71
CA THR A 429 3.98 -21.62 4.90
C THR A 429 4.87 -21.38 6.12
N SER A 430 6.01 -20.72 5.94
CA SER A 430 6.84 -20.30 7.04
C SER A 430 6.58 -18.82 7.31
N ILE A 431 6.17 -18.51 8.53
CA ILE A 431 6.37 -17.17 9.06
C ILE A 431 7.87 -16.92 8.93
N HIS A 432 8.24 -15.97 8.09
CA HIS A 432 9.62 -15.63 7.90
C HIS A 432 10.22 -15.26 9.28
N PRO A 433 11.47 -15.58 9.59
CA PRO A 433 12.07 -15.32 10.89
C PRO A 433 12.20 -13.82 11.24
N PHE A 434 11.83 -12.93 10.33
CA PHE A 434 11.81 -11.48 10.56
C PHE A 434 10.41 -11.06 10.99
N GLU A 435 10.30 -10.41 12.13
CA GLU A 435 9.07 -9.98 12.81
C GLU A 435 8.21 -8.98 12.00
N TYR A 436 8.67 -8.56 10.81
CA TYR A 436 8.04 -7.54 9.97
C TYR A 436 7.06 -8.09 8.92
N ASP A 437 6.93 -9.40 8.76
CA ASP A 437 5.91 -10.02 7.86
C ASP A 437 4.48 -9.64 8.23
N ASP A 438 4.30 -9.12 9.43
CA ASP A 438 3.01 -8.68 9.94
C ASP A 438 2.54 -7.34 9.33
N ASP A 439 3.39 -6.62 8.62
CA ASP A 439 3.00 -5.33 8.02
C ASP A 439 2.16 -5.51 6.75
N PHE A 440 2.28 -6.65 6.08
CA PHE A 440 1.46 -6.97 4.92
C PHE A 440 0.30 -7.92 5.30
N PRO A 441 -0.97 -7.53 5.09
CA PRO A 441 -2.10 -8.42 5.29
C PRO A 441 -2.25 -9.34 4.08
N GLY A 442 -1.69 -10.53 4.13
CA GLY A 442 -1.92 -11.46 3.04
C GLY A 442 -1.13 -12.75 3.19
N ILE A 443 -1.76 -13.87 2.84
CA ILE A 443 -1.11 -15.15 2.65
C ILE A 443 -0.88 -15.27 1.16
N GLY A 444 0.31 -14.84 0.71
CA GLY A 444 0.62 -14.64 -0.70
C GLY A 444 0.24 -15.82 -1.58
N THR A 445 0.75 -17.01 -1.29
CA THR A 445 0.48 -18.21 -2.12
C THR A 445 -0.99 -18.56 -2.13
N LEU A 446 -1.66 -18.60 -0.98
CA LEU A 446 -3.08 -18.98 -0.91
C LEU A 446 -3.94 -18.03 -1.75
N MET A 447 -3.73 -16.73 -1.58
CA MET A 447 -4.65 -15.71 -2.08
C MET A 447 -4.30 -15.23 -3.50
N PHE A 448 -3.02 -15.19 -3.87
CA PHE A 448 -2.59 -14.51 -5.09
C PHE A 448 -1.91 -15.41 -6.13
N TYR A 449 -1.46 -16.61 -5.79
CA TYR A 449 -0.87 -17.50 -6.77
C TYR A 449 -1.92 -17.95 -7.81
N LYS A 450 -1.59 -17.80 -9.10
CA LYS A 450 -2.49 -18.13 -10.22
C LYS A 450 -1.98 -19.29 -11.10
N GLY A 451 -0.90 -19.94 -10.70
CA GLY A 451 -0.21 -20.97 -11.48
C GLY A 451 1.09 -20.42 -12.11
N GLU A 452 1.82 -21.31 -12.83
CA GLU A 452 3.04 -20.96 -13.54
C GLU A 452 2.75 -20.22 -14.86
#